data_cab6aa47384e517224ec69011854a6df
#
_entry.id   cab6aa47384e517224ec69011854a6df
#
_cell.length_a   1.000
_cell.length_b   1.000
_cell.length_c   1.000
_cell.angle_alpha   90.00
_cell.angle_beta   90.00
_cell.angle_gamma   90.00
#
_symmetry.space_group_name_H-M   'P 1'
#
loop_
_entity.id
_entity.type
_entity.pdbx_description
1 polymer ?
#
loop_
_entity_poly.entity_id
_entity_poly.type
_entity_poly.pdbx_seq_one_letter_code
_entity_poly.pdbx_strand_id
1 'polypeptide(L)'
;MGRKNKAYFKDLHQQAYDRLTGMQAFGESKKEAVANGTEKDKIFAFNTYKSYWKHTKYFIKYIKEKHPECTTLKSAKKYANEWLQTRVDQGLSAWTVQLEAKALGKLYGISPDDENYFKPPKRKREEIKRSRGDRVRDKHFSKTNNDELIKFCRGTGLRQKELQELRGKDLVPRAQIEAEISELQKIPEEQRAPSVTKRLEMLQDARLFPEEWFIHVRNGKGGRERLSPIIGKNAGQIIERITDTPPEEKVWQHVHNCADIHGYRAEYATAIYKAHARAIEGIPYDRVNRGTGRRYQSEVYTCRKDEAGKKLDKAAMLICSKALGHNRISVVADNYIRGL
;
A
#
# COMPACT_ATOMS: atom_id res chain seq x y z
N MET A 1 -38.09 -7.24 -48.90
CA MET A 1 -37.28 -8.15 -48.07
C MET A 1 -36.37 -7.31 -47.16
N GLY A 2 -36.72 -7.18 -45.88
CA GLY A 2 -35.92 -6.42 -44.92
C GLY A 2 -34.57 -7.08 -44.69
N ARG A 3 -33.47 -6.31 -44.76
CA ARG A 3 -32.14 -6.75 -44.37
C ARG A 3 -32.18 -7.14 -42.87
N LYS A 4 -32.07 -8.43 -42.59
CA LYS A 4 -31.82 -8.88 -41.20
C LYS A 4 -30.55 -8.20 -40.74
N ASN A 5 -30.64 -7.31 -39.76
CA ASN A 5 -29.48 -6.76 -39.06
C ASN A 5 -28.65 -7.94 -38.56
N LYS A 6 -27.43 -8.13 -39.10
CA LYS A 6 -26.48 -9.07 -38.55
C LYS A 6 -26.25 -8.65 -37.10
N ALA A 7 -26.65 -9.47 -36.13
CA ALA A 7 -26.37 -9.25 -34.75
C ALA A 7 -24.85 -9.02 -34.63
N TYR A 8 -24.46 -7.85 -34.08
CA TYR A 8 -23.06 -7.50 -33.90
C TYR A 8 -22.48 -8.44 -32.84
N PHE A 9 -21.76 -9.46 -33.26
CA PHE A 9 -21.09 -10.39 -32.35
C PHE A 9 -19.87 -9.69 -31.75
N LYS A 10 -19.94 -9.34 -30.44
CA LYS A 10 -18.81 -8.82 -29.69
C LYS A 10 -17.73 -9.89 -29.63
N ASP A 11 -16.52 -9.56 -30.02
CA ASP A 11 -15.36 -10.46 -29.82
C ASP A 11 -15.03 -10.64 -28.34
N LEU A 12 -14.17 -11.61 -28.03
CA LEU A 12 -13.76 -11.90 -26.63
C LEU A 12 -13.21 -10.67 -25.91
N HIS A 13 -12.51 -9.80 -26.64
CA HIS A 13 -11.95 -8.58 -26.07
C HIS A 13 -13.05 -7.63 -25.61
N GLN A 14 -14.06 -7.39 -26.48
CA GLN A 14 -15.17 -6.52 -26.15
C GLN A 14 -16.05 -7.11 -25.04
N GLN A 15 -16.31 -8.42 -25.07
CA GLN A 15 -17.06 -9.09 -24.01
C GLN A 15 -16.39 -8.92 -22.63
N ALA A 16 -15.06 -9.09 -22.55
CA ALA A 16 -14.32 -8.96 -21.32
C ALA A 16 -14.23 -7.49 -20.87
N TYR A 17 -14.08 -6.56 -21.82
CA TYR A 17 -14.08 -5.13 -21.53
C TYR A 17 -15.40 -4.70 -20.90
N ASP A 18 -16.51 -5.04 -21.54
CA ASP A 18 -17.86 -4.70 -21.07
C ASP A 18 -18.11 -5.27 -19.66
N ARG A 19 -17.73 -6.53 -19.43
CA ARG A 19 -17.91 -7.17 -18.12
C ARG A 19 -17.10 -6.49 -17.03
N LEU A 20 -15.81 -6.22 -17.23
CA LEU A 20 -14.98 -5.57 -16.21
C LEU A 20 -15.37 -4.10 -16.01
N THR A 21 -15.79 -3.42 -17.07
CA THR A 21 -16.26 -2.02 -17.00
C THR A 21 -17.58 -1.93 -16.23
N GLY A 22 -18.49 -2.86 -16.42
CA GLY A 22 -19.74 -2.95 -15.66
C GLY A 22 -19.52 -3.21 -14.15
N MET A 23 -18.33 -3.64 -13.74
CA MET A 23 -17.97 -3.84 -12.32
C MET A 23 -17.34 -2.61 -11.65
N GLN A 24 -17.15 -1.50 -12.38
CA GLN A 24 -16.55 -0.30 -11.80
C GLN A 24 -17.45 0.31 -10.73
N ALA A 25 -16.87 0.50 -9.55
CA ALA A 25 -17.50 1.08 -8.36
C ALA A 25 -16.51 2.07 -7.71
N PHE A 26 -15.92 2.96 -8.54
CA PHE A 26 -14.91 3.91 -8.08
C PHE A 26 -15.55 4.95 -7.16
N GLY A 27 -14.93 5.16 -5.99
CA GLY A 27 -15.43 6.06 -4.97
C GLY A 27 -16.41 5.41 -3.97
N GLU A 28 -16.93 4.22 -4.25
CA GLU A 28 -17.77 3.50 -3.30
C GLU A 28 -16.95 2.91 -2.14
N SER A 29 -17.60 2.76 -0.97
CA SER A 29 -17.00 2.14 0.21
C SER A 29 -16.87 0.63 0.05
N LYS A 30 -15.64 0.14 -0.07
CA LYS A 30 -15.41 -1.31 -0.07
C LYS A 30 -15.87 -1.98 1.24
N LYS A 31 -15.79 -1.27 2.38
CA LYS A 31 -16.19 -1.80 3.69
C LYS A 31 -17.69 -2.06 3.74
N GLU A 32 -18.48 -1.12 3.24
CA GLU A 32 -19.93 -1.27 3.13
C GLU A 32 -20.33 -2.37 2.14
N ALA A 33 -19.65 -2.41 0.98
CA ALA A 33 -19.91 -3.46 0.01
C ALA A 33 -19.62 -4.87 0.56
N VAL A 34 -18.57 -5.03 1.37
CA VAL A 34 -18.28 -6.30 2.08
C VAL A 34 -19.35 -6.61 3.10
N ALA A 35 -19.80 -5.62 3.89
CA ALA A 35 -20.85 -5.79 4.87
C ALA A 35 -22.19 -6.22 4.22
N ASN A 36 -22.45 -5.72 3.00
CA ASN A 36 -23.65 -6.01 2.22
C ASN A 36 -23.50 -7.22 1.27
N GLY A 37 -22.34 -7.89 1.25
CA GLY A 37 -22.07 -9.05 0.38
C GLY A 37 -21.99 -8.73 -1.13
N THR A 38 -21.86 -7.45 -1.49
CA THR A 38 -21.85 -6.99 -2.92
C THR A 38 -20.46 -6.75 -3.48
N GLU A 39 -19.39 -6.99 -2.71
CA GLU A 39 -18.01 -6.72 -3.12
C GLU A 39 -17.53 -7.62 -4.28
N LYS A 40 -18.16 -8.78 -4.47
CA LYS A 40 -17.76 -9.78 -5.48
C LYS A 40 -17.87 -9.23 -6.90
N ASP A 41 -18.88 -8.40 -7.16
CA ASP A 41 -19.15 -7.84 -8.50
C ASP A 41 -18.67 -6.39 -8.66
N LYS A 42 -17.80 -5.90 -7.74
CA LYS A 42 -17.33 -4.51 -7.75
C LYS A 42 -15.82 -4.39 -7.82
N ILE A 43 -15.33 -3.37 -8.55
CA ILE A 43 -13.92 -2.97 -8.63
C ILE A 43 -13.81 -1.52 -8.15
N PHE A 44 -13.28 -1.34 -6.93
CA PHE A 44 -13.30 -0.06 -6.19
C PHE A 44 -12.19 0.92 -6.55
N ALA A 45 -11.19 0.51 -7.33
CA ALA A 45 -10.06 1.39 -7.66
C ALA A 45 -9.67 1.27 -9.13
N PHE A 46 -9.46 2.42 -9.76
CA PHE A 46 -9.06 2.50 -11.16
C PHE A 46 -7.78 1.71 -11.48
N ASN A 47 -6.77 1.77 -10.61
CA ASN A 47 -5.54 0.99 -10.81
C ASN A 47 -5.77 -0.53 -10.73
N THR A 48 -6.73 -0.98 -9.92
CA THR A 48 -7.13 -2.39 -9.88
C THR A 48 -7.82 -2.78 -11.18
N TYR A 49 -8.73 -1.96 -11.68
CA TYR A 49 -9.37 -2.16 -12.97
C TYR A 49 -8.34 -2.24 -14.10
N LYS A 50 -7.42 -1.25 -14.20
CA LYS A 50 -6.34 -1.27 -15.22
C LYS A 50 -5.50 -2.55 -15.14
N SER A 51 -5.18 -2.98 -13.93
CA SER A 51 -4.39 -4.19 -13.71
C SER A 51 -5.16 -5.44 -14.15
N TYR A 52 -6.41 -5.59 -13.74
CA TYR A 52 -7.25 -6.72 -14.15
C TYR A 52 -7.45 -6.75 -15.65
N TRP A 53 -7.75 -5.60 -16.26
CA TRP A 53 -7.88 -5.48 -17.70
C TRP A 53 -6.62 -5.89 -18.44
N LYS A 54 -5.44 -5.44 -17.98
CA LYS A 54 -4.15 -5.84 -18.57
C LYS A 54 -3.96 -7.36 -18.57
N HIS A 55 -4.19 -8.02 -17.44
CA HIS A 55 -3.98 -9.46 -17.32
C HIS A 55 -5.07 -10.28 -18.04
N THR A 56 -6.31 -9.79 -18.07
CA THR A 56 -7.38 -10.37 -18.89
C THR A 56 -7.03 -10.34 -20.39
N LYS A 57 -6.40 -9.27 -20.88
CA LYS A 57 -5.94 -9.22 -22.28
C LYS A 57 -4.90 -10.30 -22.61
N TYR A 58 -4.02 -10.63 -21.66
CA TYR A 58 -3.05 -11.72 -21.86
C TYR A 58 -3.74 -13.08 -21.99
N PHE A 59 -4.77 -13.32 -21.16
CA PHE A 59 -5.59 -14.52 -21.27
C PHE A 59 -6.34 -14.58 -22.61
N ILE A 60 -6.97 -13.49 -23.02
CA ILE A 60 -7.68 -13.43 -24.32
C ILE A 60 -6.72 -13.70 -25.49
N LYS A 61 -5.50 -13.15 -25.43
CA LYS A 61 -4.48 -13.44 -26.44
C LYS A 61 -4.18 -14.93 -26.49
N TYR A 62 -3.96 -15.58 -25.33
CA TYR A 62 -3.77 -17.01 -25.24
C TYR A 62 -4.92 -17.80 -25.86
N ILE A 63 -6.19 -17.45 -25.55
CA ILE A 63 -7.36 -18.11 -26.13
C ILE A 63 -7.38 -17.95 -27.65
N LYS A 64 -7.12 -16.76 -28.19
CA LYS A 64 -7.10 -16.54 -29.64
C LYS A 64 -6.00 -17.36 -30.35
N GLU A 65 -4.88 -17.60 -29.69
CA GLU A 65 -3.74 -18.34 -30.24
C GLU A 65 -3.88 -19.87 -30.11
N LYS A 66 -4.42 -20.35 -29.00
CA LYS A 66 -4.46 -21.78 -28.67
C LYS A 66 -5.84 -22.43 -28.85
N HIS A 67 -6.89 -21.63 -28.73
CA HIS A 67 -8.30 -22.07 -28.74
C HIS A 67 -9.17 -21.13 -29.59
N PRO A 68 -8.84 -20.97 -30.88
CA PRO A 68 -9.54 -20.01 -31.77
C PRO A 68 -11.04 -20.34 -31.94
N GLU A 69 -11.46 -21.55 -31.66
CA GLU A 69 -12.86 -21.97 -31.64
C GLU A 69 -13.67 -21.30 -30.52
N CYS A 70 -13.00 -20.74 -29.50
CA CYS A 70 -13.64 -20.05 -28.38
C CYS A 70 -13.98 -18.62 -28.76
N THR A 71 -15.21 -18.33 -29.09
CA THR A 71 -15.70 -17.00 -29.45
C THR A 71 -16.40 -16.26 -28.31
N THR A 72 -16.65 -16.93 -27.19
CA THR A 72 -17.35 -16.36 -26.02
C THR A 72 -16.53 -16.52 -24.74
N LEU A 73 -16.72 -15.60 -23.77
CA LEU A 73 -16.12 -15.77 -22.44
C LEU A 73 -16.57 -17.05 -21.76
N LYS A 74 -17.81 -17.49 -21.99
CA LYS A 74 -18.34 -18.74 -21.44
C LYS A 74 -17.55 -19.95 -21.94
N SER A 75 -17.28 -20.03 -23.24
CA SER A 75 -16.48 -21.13 -23.82
C SER A 75 -15.01 -21.06 -23.41
N ALA A 76 -14.45 -19.85 -23.25
CA ALA A 76 -13.07 -19.67 -22.83
C ALA A 76 -12.83 -19.99 -21.34
N LYS A 77 -13.87 -19.96 -20.48
CA LYS A 77 -13.76 -20.17 -19.03
C LYS A 77 -13.04 -21.47 -18.66
N LYS A 78 -13.29 -22.56 -19.39
CA LYS A 78 -12.69 -23.89 -19.11
C LYS A 78 -11.17 -23.91 -19.23
N TYR A 79 -10.57 -22.98 -19.99
CA TYR A 79 -9.12 -22.86 -20.19
C TYR A 79 -8.45 -21.89 -19.21
N ALA A 80 -9.18 -21.28 -18.26
CA ALA A 80 -8.62 -20.32 -17.34
C ALA A 80 -7.52 -20.92 -16.43
N ASN A 81 -7.78 -22.10 -15.89
CA ASN A 81 -6.82 -22.80 -15.02
C ASN A 81 -5.63 -23.34 -15.81
N GLU A 82 -5.85 -23.83 -17.02
CA GLU A 82 -4.79 -24.25 -17.95
C GLU A 82 -3.84 -23.10 -18.24
N TRP A 83 -4.38 -21.93 -18.63
CA TRP A 83 -3.56 -20.76 -18.86
C TRP A 83 -2.77 -20.33 -17.61
N LEU A 84 -3.41 -20.30 -16.44
CA LEU A 84 -2.72 -19.97 -15.19
C LEU A 84 -1.61 -20.95 -14.86
N GLN A 85 -1.79 -22.24 -15.18
CA GLN A 85 -0.73 -23.24 -15.03
C GLN A 85 0.42 -22.95 -15.98
N THR A 86 0.16 -22.63 -17.26
CA THR A 86 1.24 -22.26 -18.20
C THR A 86 2.04 -21.04 -17.71
N ARG A 87 1.42 -20.11 -16.96
CA ARG A 87 2.11 -18.97 -16.36
C ARG A 87 3.05 -19.39 -15.22
N VAL A 88 2.65 -20.41 -14.44
CA VAL A 88 3.52 -21.02 -13.42
C VAL A 88 4.71 -21.72 -14.10
N ASP A 89 4.44 -22.53 -15.12
CA ASP A 89 5.45 -23.30 -15.85
C ASP A 89 6.48 -22.41 -16.58
N GLN A 90 6.05 -21.24 -17.01
CA GLN A 90 6.93 -20.17 -17.54
C GLN A 90 7.78 -19.48 -16.46
N GLY A 91 7.69 -19.87 -15.20
CA GLY A 91 8.47 -19.30 -14.11
C GLY A 91 8.07 -17.89 -13.72
N LEU A 92 6.82 -17.45 -13.98
CA LEU A 92 6.36 -16.16 -13.51
C LEU A 92 6.27 -16.13 -11.99
N SER A 93 6.56 -14.95 -11.42
CA SER A 93 6.52 -14.80 -9.97
C SER A 93 5.15 -15.13 -9.38
N ALA A 94 5.11 -15.73 -8.19
CA ALA A 94 3.88 -16.03 -7.47
C ALA A 94 2.97 -14.80 -7.28
N TRP A 95 3.53 -13.58 -7.20
CA TRP A 95 2.75 -12.31 -7.17
C TRP A 95 2.01 -12.06 -8.48
N THR A 96 2.66 -12.30 -9.61
CA THR A 96 2.07 -12.13 -10.94
C THR A 96 0.95 -13.15 -11.14
N VAL A 97 1.23 -14.43 -10.91
CA VAL A 97 0.22 -15.50 -11.06
C VAL A 97 -0.98 -15.28 -10.14
N GLN A 98 -0.76 -14.85 -8.89
CA GLN A 98 -1.88 -14.51 -7.99
C GLN A 98 -2.71 -13.31 -8.49
N LEU A 99 -2.08 -12.34 -9.13
CA LEU A 99 -2.79 -11.19 -9.70
C LEU A 99 -3.61 -11.62 -10.92
N GLU A 100 -3.04 -12.48 -11.77
CA GLU A 100 -3.72 -13.08 -12.93
C GLU A 100 -4.91 -13.95 -12.51
N ALA A 101 -4.72 -14.80 -11.50
CA ALA A 101 -5.82 -15.60 -10.93
C ALA A 101 -6.95 -14.72 -10.36
N LYS A 102 -6.61 -13.63 -9.68
CA LYS A 102 -7.61 -12.66 -9.21
C LYS A 102 -8.33 -11.93 -10.33
N ALA A 103 -7.63 -11.58 -11.41
CA ALA A 103 -8.22 -10.94 -12.57
C ALA A 103 -9.24 -11.86 -13.25
N LEU A 104 -8.88 -13.13 -13.48
CA LEU A 104 -9.78 -14.12 -14.04
C LEU A 104 -10.90 -14.52 -13.07
N GLY A 105 -10.60 -14.63 -11.77
CA GLY A 105 -11.63 -14.85 -10.76
C GLY A 105 -12.70 -13.74 -10.81
N LYS A 106 -12.28 -12.48 -10.95
CA LYS A 106 -13.19 -11.34 -11.10
C LYS A 106 -13.98 -11.41 -12.43
N LEU A 107 -13.30 -11.73 -13.53
CA LEU A 107 -13.92 -11.87 -14.85
C LEU A 107 -15.02 -12.94 -14.85
N TYR A 108 -14.80 -14.05 -14.17
CA TYR A 108 -15.70 -15.22 -14.18
C TYR A 108 -16.59 -15.34 -12.94
N GLY A 109 -16.48 -14.41 -11.98
CA GLY A 109 -17.25 -14.46 -10.74
C GLY A 109 -16.82 -15.61 -9.81
N ILE A 110 -15.55 -16.05 -9.89
CA ILE A 110 -15.00 -17.14 -9.07
C ILE A 110 -14.25 -16.50 -7.89
N SER A 111 -14.63 -16.84 -6.66
CA SER A 111 -13.99 -16.34 -5.45
C SER A 111 -12.78 -17.22 -5.05
N PRO A 112 -11.82 -16.70 -4.27
CA PRO A 112 -10.70 -17.51 -3.76
C PRO A 112 -11.10 -18.72 -2.92
N ASP A 113 -12.31 -18.72 -2.36
CA ASP A 113 -12.86 -19.80 -1.54
C ASP A 113 -13.59 -20.88 -2.38
N ASP A 114 -13.75 -20.63 -3.68
CA ASP A 114 -14.35 -21.56 -4.62
C ASP A 114 -13.40 -22.72 -4.92
N GLU A 115 -13.92 -23.94 -5.01
CA GLU A 115 -13.14 -25.14 -5.39
C GLU A 115 -12.49 -24.99 -6.78
N ASN A 116 -13.16 -24.33 -7.69
CA ASN A 116 -12.68 -24.08 -9.06
C ASN A 116 -11.70 -22.90 -9.15
N TYR A 117 -11.38 -22.22 -8.04
CA TYR A 117 -10.39 -21.14 -8.04
C TYR A 117 -8.97 -21.72 -8.17
N PHE A 118 -8.22 -21.23 -9.16
CA PHE A 118 -6.83 -21.60 -9.32
C PHE A 118 -6.02 -21.26 -8.06
N LYS A 119 -5.31 -22.26 -7.51
CA LYS A 119 -4.45 -22.07 -6.33
C LYS A 119 -3.03 -21.69 -6.78
N PRO A 120 -2.70 -20.41 -6.84
CA PRO A 120 -1.37 -19.97 -7.28
C PRO A 120 -0.30 -20.38 -6.25
N PRO A 121 0.98 -20.47 -6.68
CA PRO A 121 2.09 -20.75 -5.80
C PRO A 121 2.14 -19.82 -4.58
N LYS A 122 2.62 -20.32 -3.45
CA LYS A 122 2.84 -19.50 -2.26
C LYS A 122 3.91 -18.44 -2.54
N ARG A 123 3.64 -17.21 -2.12
CA ARG A 123 4.61 -16.11 -2.23
C ARG A 123 5.77 -16.35 -1.25
N LYS A 124 6.97 -16.39 -1.76
CA LYS A 124 8.20 -16.41 -0.97
C LYS A 124 8.92 -15.08 -1.17
N ARG A 125 9.32 -14.42 -0.09
CA ARG A 125 9.93 -13.09 -0.17
C ARG A 125 11.32 -13.11 -0.75
N GLU A 126 12.06 -14.19 -0.58
CA GLU A 126 13.35 -14.44 -1.20
C GLU A 126 13.30 -14.36 -2.74
N GLU A 127 12.13 -14.64 -3.31
CA GLU A 127 11.90 -14.56 -4.76
C GLU A 127 11.61 -13.13 -5.25
N ILE A 128 11.55 -12.12 -4.38
CA ILE A 128 11.30 -10.73 -4.77
C ILE A 128 12.56 -10.17 -5.42
N LYS A 129 12.59 -10.09 -6.76
CA LYS A 129 13.71 -9.54 -7.55
C LYS A 129 14.00 -8.06 -7.27
N ARG A 130 13.05 -7.30 -6.75
CA ARG A 130 13.22 -5.91 -6.29
C ARG A 130 13.46 -5.87 -4.79
N SER A 131 14.41 -6.65 -4.29
CA SER A 131 14.88 -6.51 -2.92
C SER A 131 15.64 -5.19 -2.76
N ARG A 132 15.80 -4.71 -1.52
CA ARG A 132 16.54 -3.49 -1.21
C ARG A 132 18.04 -3.69 -1.11
N GLY A 133 18.58 -4.74 -1.70
CA GLY A 133 20.01 -4.99 -1.82
C GLY A 133 20.65 -4.14 -2.93
N ASP A 134 21.91 -4.41 -3.20
CA ASP A 134 22.62 -3.80 -4.33
C ASP A 134 21.86 -4.05 -5.63
N ARG A 135 21.52 -2.97 -6.31
CA ARG A 135 20.73 -3.01 -7.53
C ARG A 135 21.61 -2.72 -8.73
N VAL A 136 21.27 -3.35 -9.82
CA VAL A 136 21.69 -2.90 -11.12
C VAL A 136 21.29 -1.43 -11.27
N ARG A 137 22.25 -0.57 -11.58
CA ARG A 137 22.05 0.87 -11.78
C ARG A 137 20.97 1.09 -12.82
N ASP A 138 19.90 1.81 -12.46
CA ASP A 138 18.92 2.26 -13.44
C ASP A 138 19.61 3.28 -14.36
N LYS A 139 19.65 3.00 -15.65
CA LYS A 139 20.29 3.87 -16.67
C LYS A 139 19.61 5.24 -16.77
N HIS A 140 18.34 5.32 -16.35
CA HIS A 140 17.52 6.53 -16.44
C HIS A 140 17.47 7.34 -15.14
N PHE A 141 18.20 6.93 -14.09
CA PHE A 141 18.18 7.60 -12.80
C PHE A 141 19.60 7.94 -12.31
N SER A 142 19.91 9.21 -12.24
CA SER A 142 21.14 9.72 -11.62
C SER A 142 20.90 10.03 -10.15
N LYS A 143 21.60 9.34 -9.26
CA LYS A 143 21.55 9.63 -7.82
C LYS A 143 22.09 11.02 -7.50
N THR A 144 23.14 11.46 -8.20
CA THR A 144 23.72 12.79 -8.01
C THR A 144 22.73 13.90 -8.37
N ASN A 145 22.10 13.79 -9.54
CA ASN A 145 21.13 14.80 -9.98
C ASN A 145 19.84 14.81 -9.14
N ASN A 146 19.57 13.75 -8.38
CA ASN A 146 18.40 13.61 -7.53
C ASN A 146 18.77 13.51 -6.04
N ASP A 147 19.95 13.96 -5.64
CA ASP A 147 20.45 13.85 -4.27
C ASP A 147 19.52 14.54 -3.26
N GLU A 148 19.06 15.74 -3.60
CA GLU A 148 18.10 16.47 -2.77
C GLU A 148 16.78 15.71 -2.58
N LEU A 149 16.20 15.15 -3.65
CA LEU A 149 15.00 14.32 -3.57
C LEU A 149 15.24 13.07 -2.71
N ILE A 150 16.40 12.45 -2.83
CA ILE A 150 16.77 11.26 -2.04
C ILE A 150 16.85 11.61 -0.56
N LYS A 151 17.56 12.70 -0.21
CA LYS A 151 17.66 13.21 1.17
C LYS A 151 16.29 13.55 1.73
N PHE A 152 15.46 14.22 0.95
CA PHE A 152 14.09 14.57 1.31
C PHE A 152 13.26 13.31 1.61
N CYS A 153 13.29 12.31 0.74
CA CYS A 153 12.55 11.06 0.94
C CYS A 153 13.00 10.29 2.18
N ARG A 154 14.31 10.28 2.48
CA ARG A 154 14.91 9.66 3.66
C ARG A 154 14.53 10.38 4.95
N GLY A 155 14.34 11.71 4.90
CA GLY A 155 13.95 12.51 6.05
C GLY A 155 12.45 12.59 6.31
N THR A 156 11.59 12.22 5.34
CA THR A 156 10.14 12.41 5.44
C THR A 156 9.33 11.12 5.30
N GLY A 157 9.90 10.09 4.71
CA GLY A 157 9.23 8.80 4.49
C GLY A 157 7.95 8.86 3.66
N LEU A 158 7.77 9.89 2.83
CA LEU A 158 6.57 10.05 1.99
C LEU A 158 6.50 9.02 0.86
N ARG A 159 5.29 8.70 0.40
CA ARG A 159 5.08 7.89 -0.82
C ARG A 159 5.18 8.78 -2.06
N GLN A 160 5.43 8.16 -3.23
CA GLN A 160 5.55 8.89 -4.48
C GLN A 160 4.37 9.84 -4.74
N LYS A 161 3.13 9.39 -4.57
CA LYS A 161 1.95 10.23 -4.74
C LYS A 161 1.88 11.36 -3.71
N GLU A 162 2.26 11.09 -2.47
CA GLU A 162 2.32 12.08 -1.40
C GLU A 162 3.35 13.17 -1.69
N LEU A 163 4.53 12.80 -2.25
CA LEU A 163 5.54 13.76 -2.74
C LEU A 163 5.04 14.61 -3.91
N GLN A 164 4.32 14.01 -4.85
CA GLN A 164 3.75 14.71 -6.02
C GLN A 164 2.64 15.71 -5.65
N GLU A 165 1.99 15.51 -4.52
CA GLU A 165 0.89 16.34 -4.02
C GLU A 165 1.31 17.30 -2.92
N LEU A 166 2.53 17.18 -2.38
CA LEU A 166 3.06 17.99 -1.28
C LEU A 166 3.14 19.47 -1.68
N ARG A 167 2.64 20.36 -0.81
CA ARG A 167 2.62 21.81 -0.99
C ARG A 167 3.33 22.52 0.16
N GLY A 168 3.70 23.80 -0.03
CA GLY A 168 4.32 24.61 1.00
C GLY A 168 3.50 24.67 2.31
N LYS A 169 2.17 24.76 2.20
CA LYS A 169 1.26 24.79 3.36
C LYS A 169 1.17 23.50 4.18
N ASP A 170 1.81 22.43 3.73
CA ASP A 170 1.74 21.14 4.44
C ASP A 170 2.83 20.98 5.50
N LEU A 171 3.72 21.96 5.65
CA LEU A 171 4.68 22.03 6.75
C LEU A 171 3.98 22.53 8.03
N VAL A 172 4.11 21.77 9.12
CA VAL A 172 3.43 22.09 10.38
C VAL A 172 4.44 22.02 11.55
N PRO A 173 4.62 23.14 12.27
CA PRO A 173 5.45 23.15 13.48
C PRO A 173 4.72 22.51 14.67
N ARG A 174 5.46 21.93 15.60
CA ARG A 174 4.92 21.35 16.84
C ARG A 174 4.04 22.34 17.61
N ALA A 175 4.45 23.60 17.71
CA ALA A 175 3.68 24.62 18.41
C ALA A 175 2.25 24.76 17.87
N GLN A 176 2.06 24.66 16.55
CA GLN A 176 0.73 24.69 15.93
C GLN A 176 -0.07 23.43 16.25
N ILE A 177 0.58 22.26 16.30
CA ILE A 177 -0.05 20.99 16.67
C ILE A 177 -0.56 21.06 18.11
N GLU A 178 0.27 21.53 19.05
CA GLU A 178 -0.11 21.65 20.47
C GLU A 178 -1.22 22.68 20.69
N ALA A 179 -1.19 23.80 19.96
CA ALA A 179 -2.27 24.78 20.01
C ALA A 179 -3.60 24.17 19.54
N GLU A 180 -3.60 23.44 18.42
CA GLU A 180 -4.80 22.78 17.90
C GLU A 180 -5.31 21.68 18.86
N ILE A 181 -4.42 20.89 19.47
CA ILE A 181 -4.80 19.92 20.51
C ILE A 181 -5.52 20.61 21.66
N SER A 182 -4.95 21.72 22.15
CA SER A 182 -5.50 22.48 23.28
C SER A 182 -6.90 23.01 22.97
N GLU A 183 -7.13 23.51 21.75
CA GLU A 183 -8.44 23.96 21.31
C GLU A 183 -9.46 22.80 21.20
N LEU A 184 -9.07 21.69 20.59
CA LEU A 184 -9.97 20.54 20.44
C LEU A 184 -10.30 19.86 21.76
N GLN A 185 -9.40 19.90 22.74
CA GLN A 185 -9.64 19.36 24.09
C GLN A 185 -10.64 20.17 24.91
N LYS A 186 -10.91 21.44 24.57
CA LYS A 186 -11.96 22.22 25.20
C LYS A 186 -13.37 21.68 24.92
N ILE A 187 -13.53 20.93 23.83
CA ILE A 187 -14.80 20.29 23.50
C ILE A 187 -14.95 19.03 24.40
N PRO A 188 -16.01 18.94 25.21
CA PRO A 188 -16.28 17.75 26.02
C PRO A 188 -16.32 16.47 25.17
N GLU A 189 -15.84 15.36 25.70
CA GLU A 189 -15.66 14.11 24.93
C GLU A 189 -17.00 13.64 24.34
N GLU A 190 -18.09 13.77 25.09
CA GLU A 190 -19.44 13.37 24.70
C GLU A 190 -20.00 14.21 23.54
N GLN A 191 -19.45 15.42 23.33
CA GLN A 191 -19.89 16.36 22.30
C GLN A 191 -18.98 16.33 21.05
N ARG A 192 -17.90 15.55 21.10
CA ARG A 192 -16.97 15.46 19.96
C ARG A 192 -17.57 14.67 18.82
N ALA A 193 -17.69 15.31 17.68
CA ALA A 193 -17.96 14.59 16.44
C ALA A 193 -16.86 13.55 16.15
N PRO A 194 -17.15 12.41 15.49
CA PRO A 194 -16.14 11.39 15.16
C PRO A 194 -14.95 11.93 14.36
N SER A 195 -15.15 12.97 13.56
CA SER A 195 -14.07 13.66 12.82
C SER A 195 -13.13 14.41 13.75
N VAL A 196 -13.65 15.06 14.80
CA VAL A 196 -12.85 15.78 15.81
C VAL A 196 -12.04 14.80 16.64
N THR A 197 -12.65 13.69 17.09
CA THR A 197 -11.93 12.64 17.82
C THR A 197 -10.78 12.08 16.98
N LYS A 198 -11.03 11.74 15.73
CA LYS A 198 -10.01 11.24 14.83
C LYS A 198 -8.89 12.27 14.55
N ARG A 199 -9.24 13.55 14.45
CA ARG A 199 -8.27 14.63 14.28
C ARG A 199 -7.39 14.76 15.52
N LEU A 200 -8.00 14.76 16.70
CA LEU A 200 -7.29 14.82 17.98
C LEU A 200 -6.34 13.64 18.17
N GLU A 201 -6.77 12.41 17.87
CA GLU A 201 -5.91 11.21 17.90
C GLU A 201 -4.69 11.36 16.99
N MET A 202 -4.89 11.87 15.76
CA MET A 202 -3.79 12.08 14.82
C MET A 202 -2.80 13.15 15.32
N LEU A 203 -3.29 14.24 15.89
CA LEU A 203 -2.44 15.30 16.44
C LEU A 203 -1.66 14.77 17.68
N GLN A 204 -2.31 14.02 18.55
CA GLN A 204 -1.66 13.39 19.72
C GLN A 204 -0.59 12.38 19.32
N ASP A 205 -0.73 11.70 18.17
CA ASP A 205 0.32 10.82 17.66
C ASP A 205 1.64 11.57 17.39
N ALA A 206 1.62 12.89 17.14
CA ALA A 206 2.84 13.68 16.97
C ALA A 206 3.68 13.76 18.26
N ARG A 207 3.07 13.61 19.43
CA ARG A 207 3.78 13.59 20.74
C ARG A 207 4.66 12.35 20.93
N LEU A 208 4.51 11.34 20.09
CA LEU A 208 5.37 10.16 20.07
C LEU A 208 6.77 10.44 19.50
N PHE A 209 6.97 11.60 18.89
CA PHE A 209 8.20 11.99 18.19
C PHE A 209 8.85 13.20 18.89
N PRO A 210 10.18 13.27 18.98
CA PRO A 210 10.87 14.44 19.53
C PRO A 210 10.96 15.63 18.57
N GLU A 211 10.67 15.42 17.29
CA GLU A 211 10.86 16.39 16.23
C GLU A 211 9.92 17.59 16.36
N GLU A 212 10.44 18.79 15.98
CA GLU A 212 9.70 20.05 16.01
C GLU A 212 8.88 20.32 14.75
N TRP A 213 9.17 19.61 13.65
CA TRP A 213 8.53 19.84 12.36
C TRP A 213 7.96 18.58 11.76
N PHE A 214 6.78 18.72 11.20
CA PHE A 214 6.01 17.62 10.60
C PHE A 214 5.50 18.01 9.21
N ILE A 215 5.28 17.00 8.39
CA ILE A 215 4.54 17.13 7.14
C ILE A 215 3.13 16.60 7.37
N HIS A 216 2.14 17.42 7.11
CA HIS A 216 0.73 17.04 7.15
C HIS A 216 0.34 16.34 5.85
N VAL A 217 0.29 15.03 5.86
CA VAL A 217 -0.19 14.23 4.74
C VAL A 217 -1.71 14.12 4.79
N ARG A 218 -2.40 14.96 4.01
CA ARG A 218 -3.88 15.06 4.02
C ARG A 218 -4.56 13.86 3.39
N ASN A 219 -4.01 13.35 2.29
CA ASN A 219 -4.63 12.27 1.51
C ASN A 219 -3.65 11.11 1.26
N GLY A 220 -3.29 10.41 2.31
CA GLY A 220 -2.46 9.21 2.22
C GLY A 220 -3.19 8.02 1.60
N LYS A 221 -2.49 6.91 1.43
CA LYS A 221 -3.07 5.68 0.86
C LYS A 221 -4.32 5.23 1.62
N GLY A 222 -5.44 5.18 0.92
CA GLY A 222 -6.76 4.85 1.50
C GLY A 222 -7.42 6.04 2.20
N GLY A 223 -7.10 7.28 1.79
CA GLY A 223 -7.69 8.50 2.34
C GLY A 223 -7.24 8.82 3.76
N ARG A 224 -6.09 8.30 4.19
CA ARG A 224 -5.61 8.50 5.57
C ARG A 224 -4.79 9.75 5.70
N GLU A 225 -5.19 10.56 6.65
CA GLU A 225 -4.47 11.70 7.13
C GLU A 225 -3.43 11.28 8.18
N ARG A 226 -2.28 11.92 8.22
CA ARG A 226 -1.26 11.76 9.25
C ARG A 226 -0.29 12.93 9.31
N LEU A 227 0.42 13.04 10.41
CA LEU A 227 1.62 13.84 10.58
C LEU A 227 2.85 12.94 10.40
N SER A 228 3.75 13.32 9.49
CA SER A 228 5.02 12.61 9.27
C SER A 228 6.15 13.45 9.83
N PRO A 229 6.88 13.03 10.88
CA PRO A 229 7.99 13.82 11.44
C PRO A 229 9.11 13.97 10.41
N ILE A 230 9.78 15.13 10.41
CA ILE A 230 10.96 15.40 9.59
C ILE A 230 12.19 15.03 10.40
N ILE A 231 12.90 13.97 10.01
CA ILE A 231 13.99 13.39 10.79
C ILE A 231 15.37 13.51 10.11
N GLY A 232 16.41 13.35 10.91
CA GLY A 232 17.78 13.15 10.45
C GLY A 232 18.52 14.44 10.11
N LYS A 233 19.80 14.28 9.72
CA LYS A 233 20.76 15.39 9.55
C LYS A 233 20.37 16.39 8.44
N ASN A 234 19.51 16.01 7.51
CA ASN A 234 19.06 16.89 6.42
C ASN A 234 17.74 17.59 6.75
N ALA A 235 17.24 17.53 7.99
CA ALA A 235 15.95 18.11 8.38
C ALA A 235 15.89 19.63 8.06
N GLY A 236 16.95 20.38 8.35
CA GLY A 236 17.01 21.82 8.03
C GLY A 236 16.79 22.10 6.54
N GLN A 237 17.49 21.41 5.64
CA GLN A 237 17.33 21.56 4.18
C GLN A 237 15.92 21.19 3.71
N ILE A 238 15.30 20.19 4.33
CA ILE A 238 13.92 19.77 4.02
C ILE A 238 12.93 20.87 4.42
N ILE A 239 13.08 21.40 5.63
CA ILE A 239 12.24 22.47 6.16
C ILE A 239 12.37 23.73 5.31
N GLU A 240 13.59 24.18 5.03
CA GLU A 240 13.91 25.32 4.17
C GLU A 240 13.21 25.19 2.81
N ARG A 241 13.42 24.06 2.12
CA ARG A 241 12.77 23.82 0.82
C ARG A 241 11.24 23.95 0.86
N ILE A 242 10.60 23.46 1.92
CA ILE A 242 9.14 23.53 2.03
C ILE A 242 8.72 24.96 2.37
N THR A 243 9.46 25.65 3.25
CA THR A 243 9.19 27.02 3.67
C THR A 243 9.33 28.00 2.52
N ASP A 244 10.33 27.81 1.65
CA ASP A 244 10.56 28.65 0.46
C ASP A 244 9.55 28.39 -0.66
N THR A 245 8.75 27.32 -0.53
CA THR A 245 7.68 27.02 -1.48
C THR A 245 6.41 27.78 -1.10
N PRO A 246 5.81 28.58 -2.01
CA PRO A 246 4.53 29.23 -1.74
C PRO A 246 3.46 28.25 -1.27
N PRO A 247 2.54 28.64 -0.37
CA PRO A 247 1.62 27.73 0.31
C PRO A 247 0.82 26.80 -0.62
N GLU A 248 0.39 27.28 -1.78
CA GLU A 248 -0.43 26.53 -2.73
C GLU A 248 0.39 25.86 -3.82
N GLU A 249 1.69 26.11 -3.89
CA GLU A 249 2.56 25.50 -4.89
C GLU A 249 3.09 24.15 -4.43
N LYS A 250 3.48 23.34 -5.41
CA LYS A 250 4.07 22.03 -5.16
C LYS A 250 5.53 22.16 -4.80
N VAL A 251 5.95 21.52 -3.73
CA VAL A 251 7.35 21.40 -3.30
C VAL A 251 8.20 20.70 -4.38
N TRP A 252 7.61 19.72 -5.08
CA TRP A 252 8.25 19.00 -6.18
C TRP A 252 7.42 19.10 -7.45
N GLN A 253 7.92 19.83 -8.44
CA GLN A 253 7.27 19.88 -9.76
C GLN A 253 7.37 18.53 -10.48
N HIS A 254 8.47 17.83 -10.27
CA HIS A 254 8.70 16.49 -10.84
C HIS A 254 9.29 15.53 -9.80
N VAL A 255 8.70 14.35 -9.69
CA VAL A 255 9.23 13.22 -8.91
C VAL A 255 9.61 12.11 -9.88
N HIS A 256 10.89 11.80 -10.00
CA HIS A 256 11.40 10.87 -10.98
C HIS A 256 10.83 9.46 -10.79
N ASN A 257 10.31 8.86 -11.86
CA ASN A 257 9.61 7.58 -11.81
C ASN A 257 10.50 6.40 -11.38
N CYS A 258 11.79 6.48 -11.66
CA CYS A 258 12.78 5.46 -11.32
C CYS A 258 13.41 5.66 -9.93
N ALA A 259 13.04 6.72 -9.19
CA ALA A 259 13.49 6.91 -7.82
C ALA A 259 12.95 5.79 -6.93
N ASP A 260 13.82 5.18 -6.11
CA ASP A 260 13.42 4.11 -5.19
C ASP A 260 12.74 4.65 -3.92
N ILE A 261 11.62 5.34 -4.11
CA ILE A 261 10.87 5.95 -3.01
C ILE A 261 10.55 4.93 -1.90
N HIS A 262 10.26 3.68 -2.28
CA HIS A 262 10.00 2.64 -1.29
C HIS A 262 11.25 2.25 -0.49
N GLY A 263 12.40 2.23 -1.11
CA GLY A 263 13.67 2.00 -0.42
C GLY A 263 13.98 3.13 0.55
N TYR A 264 13.92 4.39 0.12
CA TYR A 264 14.15 5.55 0.99
C TYR A 264 13.15 5.63 2.16
N ARG A 265 11.89 5.29 1.90
CA ARG A 265 10.87 5.19 2.96
C ARG A 265 11.16 4.07 3.95
N ALA A 266 11.83 3.00 3.53
CA ALA A 266 12.26 1.94 4.42
C ALA A 266 13.48 2.37 5.26
N GLU A 267 14.40 3.13 4.68
CA GLU A 267 15.50 3.74 5.43
C GLU A 267 14.98 4.69 6.51
N TYR A 268 14.00 5.55 6.16
CA TYR A 268 13.27 6.39 7.12
C TYR A 268 12.63 5.58 8.25
N ALA A 269 11.89 4.53 7.91
CA ALA A 269 11.26 3.65 8.89
C ALA A 269 12.27 2.98 9.82
N THR A 270 13.40 2.54 9.26
CA THR A 270 14.51 1.94 10.01
C THR A 270 15.14 2.95 10.96
N ALA A 271 15.32 4.21 10.53
CA ALA A 271 15.85 5.27 11.39
C ALA A 271 14.93 5.55 12.58
N ILE A 272 13.63 5.69 12.35
CA ILE A 272 12.64 5.86 13.44
C ILE A 272 12.65 4.65 14.37
N TYR A 273 12.61 3.44 13.82
CA TYR A 273 12.62 2.25 14.67
C TYR A 273 13.86 2.21 15.55
N LYS A 274 15.06 2.44 14.99
CA LYS A 274 16.32 2.43 15.76
C LYS A 274 16.38 3.51 16.84
N ALA A 275 15.79 4.69 16.59
CA ALA A 275 15.74 5.78 17.55
C ALA A 275 14.85 5.48 18.77
N HIS A 276 13.85 4.61 18.63
CA HIS A 276 12.86 4.33 19.67
C HIS A 276 12.93 2.90 20.22
N ALA A 277 13.70 2.00 19.57
CA ALA A 277 13.75 0.60 19.98
C ALA A 277 14.56 0.42 21.26
N ARG A 278 13.97 -0.27 22.22
CA ARG A 278 14.63 -0.75 23.42
C ARG A 278 15.42 -2.04 23.11
N ALA A 279 16.45 -2.34 23.89
CA ALA A 279 17.10 -3.64 23.82
C ALA A 279 16.09 -4.75 24.15
N ILE A 280 16.01 -5.77 23.30
CA ILE A 280 15.00 -6.85 23.45
C ILE A 280 15.11 -7.58 24.77
N GLU A 281 16.34 -7.75 25.24
CA GLU A 281 16.67 -8.41 26.52
C GLU A 281 16.12 -7.65 27.74
N GLY A 282 15.98 -6.32 27.61
CA GLY A 282 15.42 -5.44 28.65
C GLY A 282 13.89 -5.33 28.63
N ILE A 283 13.21 -5.93 27.64
CA ILE A 283 11.75 -5.89 27.56
C ILE A 283 11.17 -7.06 28.33
N PRO A 284 10.31 -6.82 29.34
CA PRO A 284 9.67 -7.89 30.08
C PRO A 284 8.92 -8.85 29.15
N TYR A 285 9.30 -10.11 29.19
CA TYR A 285 8.60 -11.18 28.47
C TYR A 285 7.68 -11.89 29.45
N ASP A 286 6.44 -11.42 29.54
CA ASP A 286 5.45 -12.06 30.41
C ASP A 286 4.98 -13.40 29.81
N ARG A 287 5.28 -14.49 30.52
CA ARG A 287 4.85 -15.87 30.18
C ARG A 287 3.53 -16.27 30.86
N VAL A 288 2.95 -15.41 31.67
CA VAL A 288 1.94 -15.74 32.68
C VAL A 288 0.56 -16.16 32.12
N ASN A 289 0.26 -15.95 30.85
CA ASN A 289 -1.08 -16.22 30.31
C ASN A 289 -1.25 -17.51 29.51
N ARG A 290 -0.50 -18.57 29.83
CA ARG A 290 -0.81 -19.90 29.32
C ARG A 290 -2.03 -20.46 30.05
N GLY A 291 -3.19 -20.42 29.46
CA GLY A 291 -4.40 -21.09 29.96
C GLY A 291 -5.67 -20.24 30.07
N THR A 292 -5.62 -18.94 29.95
CA THR A 292 -6.82 -18.08 30.11
C THR A 292 -7.60 -17.79 28.83
N GLY A 293 -7.21 -18.37 27.68
CA GLY A 293 -7.83 -18.11 26.37
C GLY A 293 -7.62 -16.69 25.84
N ARG A 294 -7.03 -15.79 26.63
CA ARG A 294 -6.69 -14.43 26.19
C ARG A 294 -5.41 -14.43 25.35
N ARG A 295 -5.44 -13.77 24.21
CA ARG A 295 -4.24 -13.57 23.40
C ARG A 295 -3.21 -12.81 24.21
N TYR A 296 -2.06 -13.40 24.34
CA TYR A 296 -0.89 -12.86 25.02
C TYR A 296 -0.48 -11.49 24.46
N GLN A 297 -0.43 -10.47 25.30
CA GLN A 297 0.00 -9.11 24.95
C GLN A 297 1.49 -8.91 25.27
N SER A 298 2.36 -9.60 24.53
CA SER A 298 3.78 -9.32 24.63
C SER A 298 4.15 -7.97 24.03
N GLU A 299 5.04 -7.22 24.68
CA GLU A 299 5.67 -6.02 24.11
C GLU A 299 6.75 -6.36 23.06
N VAL A 300 7.10 -7.62 22.95
CA VAL A 300 7.99 -8.15 21.92
C VAL A 300 7.16 -8.70 20.75
N TYR A 301 7.47 -8.24 19.55
CA TYR A 301 6.93 -8.78 18.32
C TYR A 301 7.86 -9.83 17.74
N THR A 302 7.39 -11.06 17.59
CA THR A 302 8.15 -12.12 16.93
C THR A 302 7.78 -12.17 15.46
N CYS A 303 8.76 -11.96 14.58
CA CYS A 303 8.59 -12.03 13.14
C CYS A 303 8.19 -13.44 12.70
N ARG A 304 7.43 -13.50 11.61
CA ARG A 304 6.98 -14.74 10.97
C ARG A 304 7.53 -14.80 9.55
N LYS A 305 7.33 -15.91 8.88
CA LYS A 305 7.76 -16.18 7.50
C LYS A 305 9.27 -16.27 7.38
N ASP A 306 9.85 -15.52 6.45
CA ASP A 306 11.27 -15.52 6.09
C ASP A 306 12.21 -14.95 7.18
N GLU A 307 11.72 -14.12 8.07
CA GLU A 307 12.45 -13.66 9.26
C GLU A 307 11.90 -14.30 10.56
N ALA A 308 11.34 -15.53 10.44
CA ALA A 308 10.75 -16.20 11.59
C ALA A 308 11.71 -16.32 12.78
N GLY A 309 11.21 -16.01 13.97
CA GLY A 309 11.99 -16.03 15.22
C GLY A 309 12.68 -14.72 15.57
N LYS A 310 12.89 -13.81 14.62
CA LYS A 310 13.43 -12.47 14.91
C LYS A 310 12.50 -11.70 15.81
N LYS A 311 13.06 -11.09 16.85
CA LYS A 311 12.33 -10.31 17.86
C LYS A 311 12.50 -8.82 17.62
N LEU A 312 11.42 -8.06 17.76
CA LEU A 312 11.38 -6.60 17.58
C LEU A 312 10.61 -5.94 18.71
N ASP A 313 10.98 -4.73 19.09
CA ASP A 313 10.25 -3.91 20.07
C ASP A 313 8.92 -3.44 19.47
N LYS A 314 7.82 -3.88 20.04
CA LYS A 314 6.47 -3.61 19.58
C LYS A 314 6.08 -2.13 19.72
N ALA A 315 6.57 -1.46 20.76
CA ALA A 315 6.33 -0.03 20.97
C ALA A 315 7.01 0.80 19.88
N ALA A 316 8.29 0.55 19.58
CA ALA A 316 9.00 1.21 18.49
C ALA A 316 8.38 0.92 17.12
N MET A 317 7.89 -0.29 16.89
CA MET A 317 7.15 -0.63 15.68
C MET A 317 5.84 0.15 15.56
N LEU A 318 5.14 0.42 16.67
CA LEU A 318 3.92 1.22 16.68
C LEU A 318 4.21 2.67 16.30
N ILE A 319 5.23 3.27 16.90
CA ILE A 319 5.70 4.63 16.58
C ILE A 319 6.04 4.72 15.08
N CYS A 320 6.84 3.79 14.56
CA CYS A 320 7.16 3.71 13.14
C CYS A 320 5.89 3.55 12.27
N SER A 321 4.93 2.74 12.69
CA SER A 321 3.65 2.53 12.01
C SER A 321 2.84 3.82 11.90
N LYS A 322 2.82 4.64 12.97
CA LYS A 322 2.16 5.95 13.00
C LYS A 322 2.80 6.93 12.02
N ALA A 323 4.13 7.10 12.06
CA ALA A 323 4.87 7.94 11.12
C ALA A 323 4.59 7.56 9.64
N LEU A 324 4.48 6.28 9.36
CA LEU A 324 4.22 5.75 8.04
C LEU A 324 2.72 5.76 7.64
N GLY A 325 1.80 6.01 8.57
CA GLY A 325 0.34 5.94 8.34
C GLY A 325 -0.15 4.51 8.07
N HIS A 326 0.34 3.53 8.83
CA HIS A 326 -0.14 2.15 8.80
C HIS A 326 -1.02 1.83 10.02
N ASN A 327 -2.01 0.94 9.88
CA ASN A 327 -2.85 0.49 10.98
C ASN A 327 -2.35 -0.78 11.65
N ARG A 328 -1.32 -1.42 11.07
CA ARG A 328 -0.82 -2.71 11.52
C ARG A 328 0.70 -2.69 11.61
N ILE A 329 1.22 -2.94 12.78
CA ILE A 329 2.67 -3.02 13.02
C ILE A 329 3.35 -4.12 12.19
N SER A 330 2.63 -5.24 11.90
CA SER A 330 3.18 -6.30 11.04
C SER A 330 3.60 -5.80 9.65
N VAL A 331 2.97 -4.73 9.13
CA VAL A 331 3.38 -4.10 7.86
C VAL A 331 4.76 -3.48 7.97
N VAL A 332 5.11 -2.94 9.13
CA VAL A 332 6.43 -2.34 9.39
C VAL A 332 7.50 -3.43 9.35
N ALA A 333 7.33 -4.51 10.13
CA ALA A 333 8.23 -5.67 10.11
C ALA A 333 8.34 -6.26 8.71
N ASP A 334 7.20 -6.52 8.11
CA ASP A 334 7.12 -7.21 6.83
C ASP A 334 7.72 -6.44 5.65
N ASN A 335 7.72 -5.10 5.65
CA ASN A 335 8.03 -4.33 4.44
C ASN A 335 9.07 -3.23 4.61
N TYR A 336 9.38 -2.80 5.83
CA TYR A 336 10.21 -1.61 6.04
C TYR A 336 11.49 -1.87 6.86
N ILE A 337 11.42 -2.53 7.98
CA ILE A 337 12.54 -2.72 8.92
C ILE A 337 13.17 -4.12 8.81
N ARG A 338 13.35 -4.59 7.59
CA ARG A 338 13.98 -5.89 7.33
C ARG A 338 15.51 -5.78 7.36
N GLY A 339 16.17 -6.85 7.77
CA GLY A 339 17.63 -6.90 7.78
C GLY A 339 18.26 -6.09 8.93
N LEU A 340 17.49 -5.81 10.00
CA LEU A 340 18.02 -5.22 11.23
C LEU A 340 18.69 -6.27 12.09
#